data_9e2b21f1b76d909c91940121e4b8db0a
#
_entry.id   9e2b21f1b76d909c91940121e4b8db0a
#
_cell.length_a   1.000
_cell.length_b   1.000
_cell.length_c   1.000
_cell.angle_alpha   90.00
_cell.angle_beta   90.00
_cell.angle_gamma   90.00
#
_symmetry.space_group_name_H-M   'P 1'
#
loop_
_entity.id
_entity.type
_entity.pdbx_description
1 polymer ?
#
loop_
_entity_poly.entity_id
_entity_poly.type
_entity_poly.pdbx_seq_one_letter_code
_entity_poly.pdbx_strand_id
1 'polypeptide(L)'
;MTAAVVGGSFFGDNLSFISDTTVVSTRSQGCSLSDKFKVNFRIVLPAAILSFVLYLVMGSQSSFVSAAPNFSHSYLVLPYLAVLVLAILGVHVLAVLVVGNLLTGIVGVWSGRFSMDGWLQSSADGIGGMGELMLISMLAGGMLEIIRYMGGIDYMMRRLTRHVSGPRAAELSIGVLVGVTNVFTANNTVAILSVGGMAREISQRFGVDPRKSASLLDTFSCLVQGVLPYGAQLLMLVVWPVSVRSKSFRISIIRC
;
A
#
# COMPACT_ATOMS: atom_id res chain seq x y z
N MET A 1 -1.26 -16.47 -13.31
CA MET A 1 -2.25 -16.11 -12.28
C MET A 1 -1.62 -15.37 -11.09
N THR A 2 -0.58 -15.88 -10.45
CA THR A 2 0.12 -15.26 -9.30
C THR A 2 0.61 -13.82 -9.59
N ALA A 3 1.23 -13.58 -10.76
CA ALA A 3 1.70 -12.25 -11.14
C ALA A 3 0.55 -11.21 -11.28
N ALA A 4 -0.62 -11.65 -11.77
CA ALA A 4 -1.80 -10.78 -11.87
C ALA A 4 -2.36 -10.41 -10.48
N VAL A 5 -2.35 -11.35 -9.53
CA VAL A 5 -2.78 -11.10 -8.13
C VAL A 5 -1.84 -10.10 -7.46
N VAL A 6 -0.53 -10.27 -7.63
CA VAL A 6 0.47 -9.36 -7.04
C VAL A 6 0.42 -7.99 -7.69
N GLY A 7 0.38 -7.92 -9.02
CA GLY A 7 0.21 -6.64 -9.72
C GLY A 7 -1.07 -5.93 -9.31
N GLY A 8 -2.17 -6.68 -9.12
CA GLY A 8 -3.45 -6.17 -8.62
C GLY A 8 -3.35 -5.64 -7.18
N SER A 9 -2.57 -6.28 -6.30
CA SER A 9 -2.39 -5.82 -4.92
C SER A 9 -1.60 -4.51 -4.85
N PHE A 10 -0.52 -4.36 -5.61
CA PHE A 10 0.22 -3.10 -5.71
C PHE A 10 -0.62 -1.97 -6.31
N PHE A 11 -1.43 -2.30 -7.32
CA PHE A 11 -2.37 -1.35 -7.88
C PHE A 11 -3.42 -0.92 -6.86
N GLY A 12 -3.97 -1.89 -6.09
CA GLY A 12 -4.91 -1.63 -5.02
C GLY A 12 -4.31 -0.77 -3.91
N ASP A 13 -3.07 -1.03 -3.50
CA ASP A 13 -2.35 -0.26 -2.49
C ASP A 13 -2.18 1.20 -2.92
N ASN A 14 -1.72 1.43 -4.15
CA ASN A 14 -1.52 2.76 -4.71
C ASN A 14 -2.84 3.55 -4.89
N LEU A 15 -3.95 2.90 -5.23
CA LEU A 15 -5.28 3.53 -5.38
C LEU A 15 -6.15 3.44 -4.12
N SER A 16 -5.64 2.91 -3.03
CA SER A 16 -6.40 2.82 -1.78
C SER A 16 -6.58 4.19 -1.13
N PHE A 17 -7.72 4.37 -0.47
CA PHE A 17 -7.96 5.50 0.43
C PHE A 17 -7.41 5.27 1.84
N ILE A 18 -7.14 4.02 2.19
CA ILE A 18 -6.84 3.59 3.56
C ILE A 18 -5.51 2.88 3.70
N SER A 19 -4.72 2.74 2.61
CA SER A 19 -3.39 2.15 2.72
C SER A 19 -2.47 3.06 3.53
N ASP A 20 -1.53 2.45 4.22
CA ASP A 20 -0.52 3.14 5.04
C ASP A 20 0.33 4.08 4.18
N THR A 21 0.72 3.68 2.97
CA THR A 21 1.45 4.52 2.01
C THR A 21 0.67 5.77 1.61
N THR A 22 -0.64 5.62 1.36
CA THR A 22 -1.51 6.75 1.03
C THR A 22 -1.66 7.71 2.21
N VAL A 23 -1.87 7.18 3.43
CA VAL A 23 -1.98 8.01 4.63
C VAL A 23 -0.69 8.77 4.90
N VAL A 24 0.45 8.09 4.83
CA VAL A 24 1.77 8.71 5.11
C VAL A 24 2.15 9.71 4.04
N SER A 25 1.96 9.41 2.76
CA SER A 25 2.29 10.34 1.67
C SER A 25 1.46 11.62 1.75
N THR A 26 0.15 11.52 1.99
CA THR A 26 -0.72 12.69 2.10
C THR A 26 -0.42 13.54 3.34
N ARG A 27 -0.15 12.89 4.49
CA ARG A 27 0.23 13.59 5.71
C ARG A 27 1.57 14.32 5.57
N SER A 28 2.57 13.68 4.97
CA SER A 28 3.88 14.30 4.75
C SER A 28 3.80 15.51 3.83
N GLN A 29 2.92 15.50 2.84
CA GLN A 29 2.73 16.60 1.89
C GLN A 29 1.69 17.65 2.35
N GLY A 30 0.90 17.35 3.39
CA GLY A 30 -0.12 18.25 3.91
C GLY A 30 -1.34 18.40 2.99
N CYS A 31 -1.73 17.33 2.28
CA CYS A 31 -2.90 17.33 1.41
C CYS A 31 -3.96 16.32 1.88
N SER A 32 -5.19 16.44 1.36
CA SER A 32 -6.26 15.52 1.70
C SER A 32 -6.15 14.20 0.93
N LEU A 33 -6.61 13.11 1.53
CA LEU A 33 -6.66 11.77 0.90
C LEU A 33 -7.50 11.79 -0.38
N SER A 34 -8.67 12.43 -0.34
CA SER A 34 -9.57 12.53 -1.49
C SER A 34 -8.96 13.27 -2.68
N ASP A 35 -8.22 14.35 -2.41
CA ASP A 35 -7.59 15.14 -3.46
C ASP A 35 -6.40 14.40 -4.11
N LYS A 36 -5.59 13.70 -3.29
CA LYS A 36 -4.53 12.82 -3.78
C LYS A 36 -5.11 11.72 -4.66
N PHE A 37 -6.21 11.09 -4.24
CA PHE A 37 -6.85 10.03 -5.00
C PHE A 37 -7.28 10.50 -6.40
N LYS A 38 -7.92 11.67 -6.51
CA LYS A 38 -8.34 12.23 -7.81
C LYS A 38 -7.17 12.43 -8.78
N VAL A 39 -6.03 12.89 -8.27
CA VAL A 39 -4.81 13.08 -9.07
C VAL A 39 -4.21 11.72 -9.44
N ASN A 40 -4.08 10.83 -8.46
CA ASN A 40 -3.49 9.52 -8.64
C ASN A 40 -4.29 8.64 -9.61
N PHE A 41 -5.61 8.66 -9.49
CA PHE A 41 -6.51 7.92 -10.39
C PHE A 41 -6.26 8.26 -11.86
N ARG A 42 -6.10 9.56 -12.19
CA ARG A 42 -5.82 10.00 -13.56
C ARG A 42 -4.46 9.51 -14.09
N ILE A 43 -3.48 9.37 -13.20
CA ILE A 43 -2.12 8.94 -13.57
C ILE A 43 -2.09 7.41 -13.75
N VAL A 44 -2.74 6.68 -12.85
CA VAL A 44 -2.62 5.22 -12.76
C VAL A 44 -3.65 4.49 -13.64
N LEU A 45 -4.81 5.11 -13.91
CA LEU A 45 -5.87 4.49 -14.71
C LEU A 45 -5.42 4.02 -16.12
N PRO A 46 -4.65 4.79 -16.90
CA PRO A 46 -4.16 4.32 -18.20
C PRO A 46 -3.28 3.08 -18.09
N ALA A 47 -2.40 3.04 -17.08
CA ALA A 47 -1.53 1.89 -16.83
C ALA A 47 -2.35 0.67 -16.38
N ALA A 48 -3.40 0.86 -15.59
CA ALA A 48 -4.32 -0.19 -15.17
C ALA A 48 -5.06 -0.81 -16.35
N ILE A 49 -5.62 0.02 -17.23
CA ILE A 49 -6.32 -0.43 -18.44
C ILE A 49 -5.37 -1.24 -19.33
N LEU A 50 -4.16 -0.73 -19.54
CA LEU A 50 -3.14 -1.44 -20.32
C LEU A 50 -2.79 -2.79 -19.71
N SER A 51 -2.54 -2.83 -18.40
CA SER A 51 -2.23 -4.07 -17.67
C SER A 51 -3.39 -5.06 -17.72
N PHE A 52 -4.62 -4.58 -17.57
CA PHE A 52 -5.82 -5.42 -17.67
C PHE A 52 -5.96 -6.05 -19.06
N VAL A 53 -5.78 -5.26 -20.12
CA VAL A 53 -5.81 -5.76 -21.50
C VAL A 53 -4.70 -6.80 -21.73
N LEU A 54 -3.47 -6.53 -21.27
CA LEU A 54 -2.37 -7.49 -21.38
C LEU A 54 -2.68 -8.80 -20.66
N TYR A 55 -3.25 -8.75 -19.45
CA TYR A 55 -3.65 -9.97 -18.73
C TYR A 55 -4.80 -10.72 -19.42
N LEU A 56 -5.74 -10.03 -20.04
CA LEU A 56 -6.78 -10.67 -20.84
C LEU A 56 -6.20 -11.41 -22.05
N VAL A 57 -5.30 -10.76 -22.79
CA VAL A 57 -4.66 -11.36 -23.98
C VAL A 57 -3.79 -12.54 -23.60
N MET A 58 -2.95 -12.39 -22.55
CA MET A 58 -2.07 -13.50 -22.10
C MET A 58 -2.84 -14.60 -21.38
N GLY A 59 -3.92 -14.26 -20.69
CA GLY A 59 -4.76 -15.20 -19.94
C GLY A 59 -5.64 -16.07 -20.83
N SER A 60 -5.97 -15.63 -22.02
CA SER A 60 -6.80 -16.40 -22.98
C SER A 60 -6.18 -17.72 -23.41
N GLN A 61 -4.87 -17.88 -23.25
CA GLN A 61 -4.14 -19.13 -23.58
C GLN A 61 -4.02 -20.11 -22.41
N SER A 62 -4.50 -19.74 -21.22
CA SER A 62 -4.44 -20.59 -20.04
C SER A 62 -5.76 -21.34 -19.87
N SER A 63 -5.70 -22.67 -19.76
CA SER A 63 -6.86 -23.49 -19.40
C SER A 63 -7.31 -23.15 -17.98
N PHE A 64 -8.32 -22.30 -17.86
CA PHE A 64 -8.92 -21.99 -16.56
C PHE A 64 -9.68 -23.23 -16.09
N VAL A 65 -9.27 -23.79 -14.96
CA VAL A 65 -10.16 -24.63 -14.17
C VAL A 65 -11.28 -23.69 -13.69
N SER A 66 -12.41 -23.76 -14.38
CA SER A 66 -13.61 -22.98 -14.03
C SER A 66 -14.17 -23.55 -12.72
N ALA A 67 -13.68 -23.07 -11.60
CA ALA A 67 -14.43 -23.17 -10.36
C ALA A 67 -15.61 -22.22 -10.54
N ALA A 68 -16.81 -22.75 -10.72
CA ALA A 68 -18.03 -21.96 -10.79
C ALA A 68 -18.09 -21.03 -9.57
N PRO A 69 -18.28 -19.71 -9.76
CA PRO A 69 -18.32 -18.78 -8.66
C PRO A 69 -19.50 -19.13 -7.75
N ASN A 70 -19.17 -19.54 -6.52
CA ASN A 70 -20.18 -19.88 -5.52
C ASN A 70 -20.64 -18.59 -4.84
N PHE A 71 -21.72 -18.00 -5.34
CA PHE A 71 -22.27 -16.74 -4.86
C PHE A 71 -22.99 -16.86 -3.50
N SER A 72 -23.07 -18.05 -2.89
CA SER A 72 -23.83 -18.28 -1.65
C SER A 72 -23.33 -17.47 -0.46
N HIS A 73 -22.18 -16.79 -0.56
CA HIS A 73 -21.60 -15.97 0.52
C HIS A 73 -21.29 -14.53 0.10
N SER A 74 -22.03 -13.99 -0.88
CA SER A 74 -21.82 -12.61 -1.39
C SER A 74 -21.97 -11.54 -0.31
N TYR A 75 -22.72 -11.80 0.77
CA TYR A 75 -22.87 -10.89 1.89
C TYR A 75 -21.56 -10.61 2.66
N LEU A 76 -20.56 -11.49 2.56
CA LEU A 76 -19.23 -11.26 3.17
C LEU A 76 -18.46 -10.10 2.52
N VAL A 77 -18.89 -9.65 1.34
CA VAL A 77 -18.29 -8.49 0.65
C VAL A 77 -18.85 -7.17 1.20
N LEU A 78 -20.01 -7.19 1.89
CA LEU A 78 -20.66 -5.98 2.39
C LEU A 78 -19.78 -5.10 3.29
N PRO A 79 -19.03 -5.63 4.28
CA PRO A 79 -18.14 -4.80 5.10
C PRO A 79 -17.08 -4.07 4.25
N TYR A 80 -16.53 -4.75 3.26
CA TYR A 80 -15.54 -4.16 2.35
C TYR A 80 -16.13 -3.04 1.49
N LEU A 81 -17.33 -3.26 0.93
CA LEU A 81 -18.05 -2.23 0.18
C LEU A 81 -18.40 -1.02 1.05
N ALA A 82 -18.82 -1.25 2.29
CA ALA A 82 -19.10 -0.17 3.24
C ALA A 82 -17.86 0.67 3.53
N VAL A 83 -16.71 0.04 3.80
CA VAL A 83 -15.41 0.72 3.99
C VAL A 83 -15.06 1.54 2.76
N LEU A 84 -15.19 0.98 1.55
CA LEU A 84 -14.90 1.67 0.30
C LEU A 84 -15.80 2.91 0.11
N VAL A 85 -17.11 2.76 0.32
CA VAL A 85 -18.07 3.87 0.19
C VAL A 85 -17.77 4.98 1.19
N LEU A 86 -17.55 4.63 2.47
CA LEU A 86 -17.24 5.61 3.51
C LEU A 86 -15.93 6.36 3.21
N ALA A 87 -14.92 5.66 2.69
CA ALA A 87 -13.66 6.26 2.29
C ALA A 87 -13.84 7.24 1.12
N ILE A 88 -14.64 6.89 0.11
CA ILE A 88 -14.97 7.77 -1.03
C ILE A 88 -15.75 9.01 -0.58
N LEU A 89 -16.65 8.85 0.41
CA LEU A 89 -17.39 9.96 1.02
C LEU A 89 -16.51 10.90 1.85
N GLY A 90 -15.23 10.58 2.03
CA GLY A 90 -14.26 11.43 2.73
C GLY A 90 -14.37 11.34 4.27
N VAL A 91 -14.98 10.29 4.80
CA VAL A 91 -15.02 10.04 6.24
C VAL A 91 -13.61 9.84 6.77
N HIS A 92 -13.36 10.28 8.01
CA HIS A 92 -12.05 10.17 8.64
C HIS A 92 -11.57 8.71 8.70
N VAL A 93 -10.32 8.44 8.28
CA VAL A 93 -9.78 7.09 8.10
C VAL A 93 -9.95 6.20 9.34
N LEU A 94 -9.69 6.74 10.54
CA LEU A 94 -9.87 5.97 11.78
C LEU A 94 -11.33 5.51 11.96
N ALA A 95 -12.31 6.38 11.65
CA ALA A 95 -13.72 6.03 11.72
C ALA A 95 -14.08 4.94 10.71
N VAL A 96 -13.57 5.05 9.48
CA VAL A 96 -13.77 4.04 8.43
C VAL A 96 -13.22 2.67 8.86
N LEU A 97 -12.02 2.63 9.45
CA LEU A 97 -11.40 1.39 9.92
C LEU A 97 -12.16 0.78 11.11
N VAL A 98 -12.59 1.61 12.07
CA VAL A 98 -13.39 1.15 13.22
C VAL A 98 -14.75 0.58 12.75
N VAL A 99 -15.45 1.30 11.88
CA VAL A 99 -16.73 0.83 11.32
C VAL A 99 -16.53 -0.45 10.52
N GLY A 100 -15.47 -0.53 9.71
CA GLY A 100 -15.14 -1.73 8.94
C GLY A 100 -14.87 -2.94 9.83
N ASN A 101 -14.10 -2.77 10.90
CA ASN A 101 -13.82 -3.83 11.87
C ASN A 101 -15.10 -4.30 12.59
N LEU A 102 -15.96 -3.36 13.03
CA LEU A 102 -17.23 -3.69 13.66
C LEU A 102 -18.18 -4.44 12.71
N LEU A 103 -18.33 -3.97 11.47
CA LEU A 103 -19.13 -4.63 10.45
C LEU A 103 -18.63 -6.04 10.13
N THR A 104 -17.32 -6.20 10.02
CA THR A 104 -16.68 -7.52 9.80
C THR A 104 -16.96 -8.45 10.99
N GLY A 105 -16.88 -7.95 12.22
CA GLY A 105 -17.22 -8.69 13.43
C GLY A 105 -18.69 -9.15 13.41
N ILE A 106 -19.63 -8.22 13.18
CA ILE A 106 -21.06 -8.52 13.14
C ILE A 106 -21.38 -9.58 12.08
N VAL A 107 -20.92 -9.36 10.84
CA VAL A 107 -21.18 -10.29 9.72
C VAL A 107 -20.50 -11.64 9.95
N GLY A 108 -19.28 -11.66 10.49
CA GLY A 108 -18.53 -12.88 10.74
C GLY A 108 -19.10 -13.74 11.86
N VAL A 109 -19.53 -13.14 12.96
CA VAL A 109 -20.18 -13.83 14.08
C VAL A 109 -21.57 -14.31 13.67
N TRP A 110 -22.36 -13.47 13.00
CA TRP A 110 -23.69 -13.87 12.52
C TRP A 110 -23.63 -15.02 11.50
N SER A 111 -22.64 -15.01 10.64
CA SER A 111 -22.43 -16.10 9.68
C SER A 111 -21.82 -17.38 10.27
N GLY A 112 -21.52 -17.41 11.57
CA GLY A 112 -20.93 -18.55 12.27
C GLY A 112 -19.50 -18.89 11.83
N ARG A 113 -18.82 -17.94 11.18
CA ARG A 113 -17.45 -18.12 10.67
C ARG A 113 -16.41 -18.07 11.79
N PHE A 114 -16.66 -17.28 12.82
CA PHE A 114 -15.84 -17.18 14.02
C PHE A 114 -16.70 -16.76 15.23
N SER A 115 -16.18 -17.07 16.41
CA SER A 115 -16.79 -16.67 17.67
C SER A 115 -16.47 -15.21 17.99
N MET A 116 -17.21 -14.63 18.95
CA MET A 116 -16.91 -13.30 19.47
C MET A 116 -15.46 -13.18 19.98
N ASP A 117 -15.00 -14.19 20.71
CA ASP A 117 -13.62 -14.26 21.20
C ASP A 117 -12.60 -14.33 20.04
N GLY A 118 -12.89 -15.10 18.99
CA GLY A 118 -12.04 -15.19 17.82
C GLY A 118 -11.95 -13.86 17.07
N TRP A 119 -13.02 -13.08 16.98
CA TRP A 119 -12.99 -11.73 16.41
C TRP A 119 -12.16 -10.76 17.26
N LEU A 120 -12.35 -10.76 18.59
CA LEU A 120 -11.59 -9.91 19.50
C LEU A 120 -10.09 -10.25 19.45
N GLN A 121 -9.75 -11.53 19.46
CA GLN A 121 -8.38 -11.97 19.35
C GLN A 121 -7.73 -11.57 18.02
N SER A 122 -8.42 -11.79 16.90
CA SER A 122 -7.93 -11.37 15.57
C SER A 122 -7.75 -9.85 15.47
N SER A 123 -8.63 -9.07 16.13
CA SER A 123 -8.50 -7.61 16.18
C SER A 123 -7.29 -7.19 17.03
N ALA A 124 -7.09 -7.84 18.17
CA ALA A 124 -5.95 -7.58 19.04
C ALA A 124 -4.62 -7.95 18.36
N ASP A 125 -4.57 -9.10 17.67
CA ASP A 125 -3.41 -9.54 16.89
C ASP A 125 -3.10 -8.58 15.73
N GLY A 126 -4.14 -8.07 15.06
CA GLY A 126 -4.00 -7.06 14.01
C GLY A 126 -3.40 -5.75 14.53
N ILE A 127 -3.86 -5.26 15.68
CA ILE A 127 -3.29 -4.06 16.34
C ILE A 127 -1.86 -4.34 16.81
N GLY A 128 -1.62 -5.51 17.42
CA GLY A 128 -0.29 -5.93 17.89
C GLY A 128 0.72 -6.03 16.75
N GLY A 129 0.30 -6.54 15.58
CA GLY A 129 1.14 -6.61 14.37
C GLY A 129 1.60 -5.24 13.85
N MET A 130 0.88 -4.16 14.18
CA MET A 130 1.29 -2.79 13.85
C MET A 130 2.42 -2.26 14.75
N GLY A 131 2.69 -2.90 15.88
CA GLY A 131 3.71 -2.46 16.85
C GLY A 131 5.10 -2.37 16.25
N GLU A 132 5.50 -3.35 15.43
CA GLU A 132 6.78 -3.35 14.73
C GLU A 132 6.89 -2.16 13.76
N LEU A 133 5.85 -1.90 12.97
CA LEU A 133 5.81 -0.76 12.06
C LEU A 133 5.89 0.59 12.81
N MET A 134 5.23 0.70 13.96
CA MET A 134 5.32 1.89 14.82
C MET A 134 6.74 2.11 15.33
N LEU A 135 7.41 1.06 15.83
CA LEU A 135 8.79 1.15 16.31
C LEU A 135 9.75 1.54 15.18
N ILE A 136 9.66 0.90 14.02
CA ILE A 136 10.47 1.23 12.85
C ILE A 136 10.23 2.68 12.42
N SER A 137 8.98 3.13 12.41
CA SER A 137 8.62 4.52 12.04
C SER A 137 9.18 5.54 13.02
N MET A 138 9.15 5.25 14.32
CA MET A 138 9.73 6.11 15.36
C MET A 138 11.26 6.19 15.24
N LEU A 139 11.92 5.05 15.04
CA LEU A 139 13.38 4.99 14.85
C LEU A 139 13.80 5.70 13.57
N ALA A 140 13.08 5.47 12.46
CA ALA A 140 13.33 6.16 11.20
C ALA A 140 13.14 7.68 11.32
N GLY A 141 12.11 8.13 12.05
CA GLY A 141 11.90 9.55 12.36
C GLY A 141 13.04 10.14 13.19
N GLY A 142 13.49 9.46 14.22
CA GLY A 142 14.63 9.89 15.04
C GLY A 142 15.93 9.95 14.23
N MET A 143 16.19 8.95 13.40
CA MET A 143 17.35 8.93 12.50
C MET A 143 17.30 10.09 11.49
N LEU A 144 16.13 10.37 10.92
CA LEU A 144 15.94 11.48 10.00
C LEU A 144 16.25 12.82 10.66
N GLU A 145 15.84 13.01 11.93
CA GLU A 145 16.12 14.24 12.66
C GLU A 145 17.62 14.41 12.97
N ILE A 146 18.33 13.33 13.27
CA ILE A 146 19.78 13.35 13.41
C ILE A 146 20.46 13.75 12.09
N ILE A 147 20.04 13.15 10.97
CA ILE A 147 20.55 13.47 9.64
C ILE A 147 20.28 14.94 9.30
N ARG A 148 19.10 15.46 9.68
CA ARG A 148 18.74 16.86 9.52
C ARG A 148 19.66 17.77 10.32
N TYR A 149 19.85 17.48 11.60
CA TYR A 149 20.72 18.22 12.49
C TYR A 149 22.17 18.28 11.99
N MET A 150 22.66 17.18 11.42
CA MET A 150 24.01 17.10 10.84
C MET A 150 24.13 17.79 9.45
N GLY A 151 23.07 18.41 8.95
CA GLY A 151 23.06 19.05 7.63
C GLY A 151 23.01 18.07 6.45
N GLY A 152 22.77 16.77 6.71
CA GLY A 152 22.68 15.74 5.68
C GLY A 152 21.54 15.98 4.70
N ILE A 153 20.39 16.47 5.20
CA ILE A 153 19.25 16.83 4.34
C ILE A 153 19.62 17.98 3.39
N ASP A 154 20.27 19.02 3.89
CA ASP A 154 20.70 20.16 3.06
C ASP A 154 21.71 19.72 1.99
N TYR A 155 22.61 18.81 2.33
CA TYR A 155 23.55 18.22 1.37
C TYR A 155 22.81 17.44 0.29
N MET A 156 21.91 16.55 0.68
CA MET A 156 21.10 15.76 -0.26
C MET A 156 20.24 16.67 -1.14
N MET A 157 19.58 17.66 -0.55
CA MET A 157 18.77 18.65 -1.28
C MET A 157 19.61 19.40 -2.32
N ARG A 158 20.77 19.93 -1.94
CA ARG A 158 21.67 20.60 -2.89
C ARG A 158 22.12 19.68 -4.02
N ARG A 159 22.42 18.42 -3.71
CA ARG A 159 22.86 17.43 -4.70
C ARG A 159 21.75 17.05 -5.66
N LEU A 160 20.56 16.76 -5.15
CA LEU A 160 19.39 16.35 -5.95
C LEU A 160 18.84 17.51 -6.79
N THR A 161 18.81 18.73 -6.23
CA THR A 161 18.23 19.88 -6.91
C THR A 161 19.22 20.64 -7.80
N ARG A 162 20.48 20.28 -7.80
CA ARG A 162 21.54 20.96 -8.57
C ARG A 162 21.23 21.06 -10.07
N HIS A 163 20.53 20.08 -10.63
CA HIS A 163 20.20 19.99 -12.05
C HIS A 163 18.68 20.17 -12.28
N VAL A 164 17.92 20.52 -11.25
CA VAL A 164 16.47 20.72 -11.35
C VAL A 164 16.22 22.14 -11.83
N SER A 165 15.75 22.28 -13.07
CA SER A 165 15.45 23.56 -13.70
C SER A 165 13.96 23.88 -13.80
N GLY A 166 13.07 23.05 -13.22
CA GLY A 166 11.63 23.29 -13.25
C GLY A 166 10.78 22.21 -12.59
N PRO A 167 9.45 22.37 -12.59
CA PRO A 167 8.54 21.46 -11.86
C PRO A 167 8.64 20.00 -12.31
N ARG A 168 8.78 19.72 -13.59
CA ARG A 168 8.89 18.33 -14.10
C ARG A 168 10.15 17.62 -13.63
N ALA A 169 11.28 18.35 -13.60
CA ALA A 169 12.54 17.79 -13.08
C ALA A 169 12.45 17.57 -11.57
N ALA A 170 11.74 18.45 -10.84
CA ALA A 170 11.46 18.27 -9.42
C ALA A 170 10.59 17.04 -9.15
N GLU A 171 9.54 16.81 -9.94
CA GLU A 171 8.69 15.62 -9.87
C GLU A 171 9.51 14.34 -10.05
N LEU A 172 10.38 14.29 -11.05
CA LEU A 172 11.26 13.15 -11.26
C LEU A 172 12.24 12.96 -10.09
N SER A 173 12.78 14.05 -9.55
CA SER A 173 13.67 14.00 -8.38
C SER A 173 12.99 13.44 -7.15
N ILE A 174 11.72 13.76 -6.91
CA ILE A 174 10.91 13.19 -5.82
C ILE A 174 10.74 11.68 -6.03
N GLY A 175 10.39 11.26 -7.26
CA GLY A 175 10.24 9.85 -7.60
C GLY A 175 11.54 9.04 -7.43
N VAL A 176 12.67 9.58 -7.92
CA VAL A 176 13.98 8.95 -7.75
C VAL A 176 14.37 8.87 -6.27
N LEU A 177 14.13 9.95 -5.50
CA LEU A 177 14.46 10.00 -4.09
C LEU A 177 13.74 8.89 -3.30
N VAL A 178 12.42 8.78 -3.45
CA VAL A 178 11.66 7.73 -2.75
C VAL A 178 12.00 6.35 -3.28
N GLY A 179 12.24 6.20 -4.59
CA GLY A 179 12.63 4.93 -5.20
C GLY A 179 13.95 4.40 -4.67
N VAL A 180 14.99 5.24 -4.63
CA VAL A 180 16.30 4.89 -4.07
C VAL A 180 16.17 4.53 -2.59
N THR A 181 15.45 5.33 -1.80
CA THR A 181 15.23 5.04 -0.39
C THR A 181 14.50 3.71 -0.19
N ASN A 182 13.53 3.40 -1.04
CA ASN A 182 12.78 2.14 -0.97
C ASN A 182 13.65 0.92 -1.28
N VAL A 183 14.64 1.03 -2.17
CA VAL A 183 15.63 -0.04 -2.38
C VAL A 183 16.37 -0.39 -1.08
N PHE A 184 16.74 0.61 -0.28
CA PHE A 184 17.46 0.38 0.97
C PHE A 184 16.55 -0.07 2.12
N THR A 185 15.31 0.43 2.19
CA THR A 185 14.39 0.12 3.29
C THR A 185 13.58 -1.16 3.05
N ALA A 186 13.45 -1.60 1.80
CA ALA A 186 12.57 -2.69 1.37
C ALA A 186 11.11 -2.55 1.86
N ASN A 187 10.71 -1.34 2.24
CA ASN A 187 9.39 -1.02 2.76
C ASN A 187 8.96 0.37 2.27
N ASN A 188 7.87 0.41 1.50
CA ASN A 188 7.36 1.62 0.87
C ASN A 188 6.91 2.68 1.90
N THR A 189 6.26 2.29 2.99
CA THR A 189 5.82 3.21 4.03
C THR A 189 7.00 3.87 4.75
N VAL A 190 8.02 3.08 5.12
CA VAL A 190 9.24 3.59 5.74
C VAL A 190 10.01 4.50 4.77
N ALA A 191 10.07 4.14 3.48
CA ALA A 191 10.69 4.99 2.48
C ALA A 191 10.00 6.36 2.38
N ILE A 192 8.66 6.38 2.30
CA ILE A 192 7.89 7.63 2.22
C ILE A 192 8.08 8.47 3.49
N LEU A 193 8.05 7.84 4.69
CA LEU A 193 8.29 8.52 5.95
C LEU A 193 9.66 9.20 5.98
N SER A 194 10.68 8.48 5.52
CA SER A 194 12.08 8.96 5.54
C SER A 194 12.30 10.17 4.64
N VAL A 195 11.65 10.23 3.48
CA VAL A 195 11.90 11.27 2.48
C VAL A 195 10.76 12.27 2.31
N GLY A 196 9.63 12.05 2.98
CA GLY A 196 8.42 12.87 2.81
C GLY A 196 8.65 14.36 3.10
N GLY A 197 9.44 14.68 4.13
CA GLY A 197 9.83 16.06 4.46
C GLY A 197 10.66 16.70 3.34
N MET A 198 11.65 15.99 2.81
CA MET A 198 12.47 16.46 1.68
C MET A 198 11.66 16.68 0.42
N ALA A 199 10.75 15.72 0.11
CA ALA A 199 9.86 15.84 -1.03
C ALA A 199 8.95 17.09 -0.92
N ARG A 200 8.49 17.41 0.29
CA ARG A 200 7.71 18.61 0.55
C ARG A 200 8.51 19.88 0.29
N GLU A 201 9.76 19.94 0.73
CA GLU A 201 10.65 21.08 0.48
C GLU A 201 10.93 21.26 -1.01
N ILE A 202 11.21 20.16 -1.74
CA ILE A 202 11.37 20.18 -3.20
C ILE A 202 10.08 20.70 -3.87
N SER A 203 8.92 20.20 -3.45
CA SER A 203 7.63 20.60 -4.00
C SER A 203 7.37 22.10 -3.83
N GLN A 204 7.62 22.63 -2.62
CA GLN A 204 7.44 24.04 -2.32
C GLN A 204 8.41 24.93 -3.10
N ARG A 205 9.66 24.50 -3.22
CA ARG A 205 10.71 25.28 -3.91
C ARG A 205 10.49 25.39 -5.40
N PHE A 206 9.98 24.32 -6.04
CA PHE A 206 9.82 24.25 -7.50
C PHE A 206 8.36 24.36 -7.97
N GLY A 207 7.42 24.68 -7.06
CA GLY A 207 6.02 24.89 -7.40
C GLY A 207 5.27 23.61 -7.82
N VAL A 208 5.65 22.45 -7.30
CA VAL A 208 4.93 21.19 -7.52
C VAL A 208 3.72 21.13 -6.59
N ASP A 209 2.54 20.76 -7.11
CA ASP A 209 1.32 20.60 -6.34
C ASP A 209 1.52 19.51 -5.25
N PRO A 210 1.23 19.79 -3.97
CA PRO A 210 1.36 18.81 -2.87
C PRO A 210 0.61 17.50 -3.13
N ARG A 211 -0.54 17.54 -3.79
CA ARG A 211 -1.33 16.37 -4.19
C ARG A 211 -0.58 15.49 -5.20
N LYS A 212 0.11 16.13 -6.13
CA LYS A 212 0.93 15.44 -7.13
C LYS A 212 2.19 14.87 -6.48
N SER A 213 2.83 15.60 -5.59
CA SER A 213 3.98 15.12 -4.82
C SER A 213 3.63 13.89 -3.97
N ALA A 214 2.49 13.91 -3.26
CA ALA A 214 1.99 12.75 -2.52
C ALA A 214 1.72 11.54 -3.43
N SER A 215 1.14 11.78 -4.61
CA SER A 215 0.91 10.73 -5.61
C SER A 215 2.21 10.15 -6.14
N LEU A 216 3.23 10.97 -6.41
CA LEU A 216 4.54 10.51 -6.88
C LEU A 216 5.27 9.67 -5.81
N LEU A 217 5.26 10.12 -4.55
CA LEU A 217 5.83 9.36 -3.43
C LEU A 217 5.22 7.96 -3.35
N ASP A 218 3.90 7.87 -3.41
CA ASP A 218 3.18 6.61 -3.32
C ASP A 218 3.41 5.74 -4.57
N THR A 219 3.23 6.29 -5.77
CA THR A 219 3.36 5.54 -7.03
C THR A 219 4.77 5.00 -7.23
N PHE A 220 5.81 5.81 -7.00
CA PHE A 220 7.17 5.36 -7.19
C PHE A 220 7.63 4.40 -6.11
N SER A 221 7.17 4.53 -4.86
CA SER A 221 7.45 3.55 -3.82
C SER A 221 6.82 2.20 -4.15
N CYS A 222 5.54 2.17 -4.54
CA CYS A 222 4.86 0.94 -4.94
C CYS A 222 5.50 0.30 -6.18
N LEU A 223 5.90 1.10 -7.18
CA LEU A 223 6.56 0.61 -8.39
C LEU A 223 7.89 -0.06 -8.07
N VAL A 224 8.74 0.58 -7.26
CA VAL A 224 10.04 0.02 -6.87
C VAL A 224 9.84 -1.22 -6.00
N GLN A 225 8.94 -1.18 -5.03
CA GLN A 225 8.61 -2.32 -4.18
C GLN A 225 8.13 -3.54 -4.98
N GLY A 226 7.37 -3.31 -6.06
CA GLY A 226 6.88 -4.37 -6.96
C GLY A 226 7.98 -5.07 -7.76
N VAL A 227 9.15 -4.43 -7.93
CA VAL A 227 10.30 -4.97 -8.66
C VAL A 227 11.34 -5.58 -7.72
N LEU A 228 11.36 -5.18 -6.43
CA LEU A 228 12.35 -5.65 -5.46
C LEU A 228 12.13 -7.11 -5.08
N PRO A 229 13.09 -8.03 -5.41
CA PRO A 229 12.91 -9.46 -5.12
C PRO A 229 12.88 -9.79 -3.63
N TYR A 230 13.38 -8.92 -2.78
CA TYR A 230 13.38 -9.02 -1.31
C TYR A 230 12.25 -8.17 -0.67
N GLY A 231 11.35 -7.61 -1.47
CA GLY A 231 10.16 -6.91 -0.97
C GLY A 231 9.20 -7.87 -0.27
N ALA A 232 8.58 -7.42 0.83
CA ALA A 232 7.72 -8.26 1.66
C ALA A 232 6.60 -8.96 0.87
N GLN A 233 6.00 -8.29 -0.11
CA GLN A 233 4.93 -8.83 -0.93
C GLN A 233 5.39 -9.96 -1.84
N LEU A 234 6.59 -9.85 -2.44
CA LEU A 234 7.16 -10.90 -3.28
C LEU A 234 7.65 -12.09 -2.44
N LEU A 235 8.21 -11.84 -1.26
CA LEU A 235 8.59 -12.91 -0.31
C LEU A 235 7.37 -13.69 0.17
N MET A 236 6.25 -13.03 0.45
CA MET A 236 4.99 -13.72 0.82
C MET A 236 4.50 -14.65 -0.29
N LEU A 237 4.71 -14.33 -1.56
CA LEU A 237 4.38 -15.22 -2.68
C LEU A 237 5.17 -16.51 -2.70
N VAL A 238 6.44 -16.45 -2.35
CA VAL A 238 7.32 -17.63 -2.29
C VAL A 238 6.91 -18.55 -1.13
N VAL A 239 6.48 -17.96 -0.01
CA VAL A 239 6.10 -18.69 1.21
C VAL A 239 4.68 -19.28 1.11
N TRP A 240 3.76 -18.64 0.37
CA TRP A 240 2.36 -19.05 0.26
C TRP A 240 2.14 -20.48 -0.24
N PRO A 241 2.78 -20.98 -1.32
CA PRO A 241 2.61 -22.33 -1.79
C PRO A 241 3.07 -23.40 -0.81
N VAL A 242 4.12 -23.10 -0.02
CA VAL A 242 4.67 -24.00 1.01
C VAL A 242 3.70 -24.15 2.18
N SER A 243 3.11 -23.06 2.62
CA SER A 243 2.12 -23.04 3.70
C SER A 243 0.83 -23.80 3.35
N VAL A 244 0.31 -23.62 2.14
CA VAL A 244 -0.89 -24.33 1.67
C VAL A 244 -0.61 -25.83 1.49
N ARG A 245 0.56 -26.21 1.00
CA ARG A 245 0.99 -27.59 0.87
C ARG A 245 1.14 -28.27 2.24
N SER A 246 1.67 -27.58 3.21
CA SER A 246 1.83 -28.09 4.60
C SER A 246 0.48 -28.31 5.27
N LYS A 247 -0.50 -27.44 5.09
CA LYS A 247 -1.86 -27.62 5.63
C LYS A 247 -2.63 -28.78 4.95
N SER A 248 -2.51 -28.92 3.63
CA SER A 248 -3.08 -30.09 2.90
C SER A 248 -2.48 -31.40 3.39
N PHE A 249 -1.17 -31.43 3.63
CA PHE A 249 -0.50 -32.64 4.12
C PHE A 249 -0.92 -33.01 5.56
N ARG A 250 -1.13 -32.02 6.43
CA ARG A 250 -1.64 -32.28 7.81
C ARG A 250 -3.08 -32.78 7.82
N ILE A 251 -3.94 -32.29 6.91
CA ILE A 251 -5.34 -32.74 6.81
C ILE A 251 -5.43 -34.17 6.29
N SER A 252 -4.49 -34.60 5.43
CA SER A 252 -4.44 -36.01 4.94
C SER A 252 -3.94 -36.99 6.01
N ILE A 253 -3.10 -36.57 6.95
CA ILE A 253 -2.58 -37.46 8.03
C ILE A 253 -3.62 -37.67 9.15
N ILE A 254 -4.58 -36.77 9.32
CA ILE A 254 -5.63 -36.86 10.35
C ILE A 254 -6.83 -37.73 9.89
N ARG A 255 -6.84 -38.17 8.64
CA ARG A 255 -7.90 -39.04 8.06
C ARG A 255 -7.49 -40.48 7.80
N CYS A 256 -6.36 -40.93 8.31
CA CYS A 256 -5.98 -42.38 8.35
C CYS A 256 -6.07 -42.92 9.76
#